data_d8be1470b8852d7f747766eee1de0fdb
#
_entry.id   d8be1470b8852d7f747766eee1de0fdb
#
_cell.length_a   1.000
_cell.length_b   1.000
_cell.length_c   1.000
_cell.angle_alpha   90.00
_cell.angle_beta   90.00
_cell.angle_gamma   90.00
#
_symmetry.space_group_name_H-M   'P 1'
#
loop_
_entity.id
_entity.type
_entity.pdbx_description
1 polymer ?
#
loop_
_entity_poly.entity_id
_entity_poly.type
_entity_poly.pdbx_seq_one_letter_code
_entity_poly.pdbx_strand_id
1 'polypeptide(L)'
;MVYKNQRFNYELNLFILFVFVGFFLRVWICQFGSNMDFALWQANLDLFKEGRSIYEFGNYTYATPWIYTLYILDTLSFPALENTKFVQNIPGEFYRIKIVIFLSFIDFLIFLLLFRNYSLKIGLLFFLNPISIIITGHHNQFSQYAILFGFLSILLYENKNINKRILISSLLLGISLAVKHILIFFPLWWAFKEKKIINKIIVIVVPYSIFILSFFPFLINEFQYVYENVLINWKREDGPFWGMFGPKIIHMYFSLQTLFSLLLVILGFLFVDKKLKESFYFYLMAVVIFSSMMYTQYLVIPLIALAVYWNWKFLLYTLLTFLLFLVDGDQLNLEFLRDIFEWDLRATRIAFYPIILVLFIAFLEETIGKKKFYTFTNKIIKFVSQKIRSSIKFKI
;
A
#
# COMPACT_ATOMS: atom_id res chain seq x y z
N MET A 1 -13.34 -21.39 36.90
CA MET A 1 -12.97 -19.95 36.83
C MET A 1 -11.43 -19.76 36.68
N VAL A 2 -10.60 -20.43 37.44
CA VAL A 2 -9.12 -20.28 37.42
C VAL A 2 -8.51 -20.54 36.05
N TYR A 3 -8.88 -21.60 35.35
CA TYR A 3 -8.36 -21.91 33.97
C TYR A 3 -8.73 -20.85 32.95
N LYS A 4 -9.88 -20.22 33.06
CA LYS A 4 -10.32 -19.16 32.11
C LYS A 4 -9.51 -17.87 32.28
N ASN A 5 -9.16 -17.54 33.52
CA ASN A 5 -8.31 -16.38 33.85
C ASN A 5 -6.85 -16.61 33.43
N GLN A 6 -6.31 -17.82 33.58
CA GLN A 6 -4.95 -18.14 33.15
C GLN A 6 -4.80 -18.06 31.60
N ARG A 7 -5.76 -18.58 30.85
CA ARG A 7 -5.77 -18.49 29.39
C ARG A 7 -5.89 -17.05 28.90
N PHE A 8 -6.75 -16.25 29.52
CA PHE A 8 -6.91 -14.82 29.21
C PHE A 8 -5.61 -14.04 29.44
N ASN A 9 -4.96 -14.25 30.59
CA ASN A 9 -3.70 -13.61 30.90
C ASN A 9 -2.58 -14.02 29.93
N TYR A 10 -2.53 -15.27 29.51
CA TYR A 10 -1.56 -15.76 28.53
C TYR A 10 -1.79 -15.11 27.15
N GLU A 11 -3.01 -15.05 26.68
CA GLU A 11 -3.35 -14.40 25.39
C GLU A 11 -3.04 -12.88 25.42
N LEU A 12 -3.28 -12.21 26.53
CA LEU A 12 -2.95 -10.79 26.75
C LEU A 12 -1.43 -10.58 26.77
N ASN A 13 -0.67 -11.41 27.46
CA ASN A 13 0.79 -11.32 27.51
C ASN A 13 1.42 -11.54 26.12
N LEU A 14 0.92 -12.50 25.35
CA LEU A 14 1.34 -12.71 23.96
C LEU A 14 1.02 -11.51 23.08
N PHE A 15 -0.17 -10.94 23.23
CA PHE A 15 -0.56 -9.73 22.50
C PHE A 15 0.40 -8.58 22.80
N ILE A 16 0.69 -8.28 24.07
CA ILE A 16 1.60 -7.23 24.48
C ILE A 16 3.02 -7.49 23.94
N LEU A 17 3.51 -8.72 24.05
CA LEU A 17 4.83 -9.12 23.53
C LEU A 17 4.93 -8.86 22.02
N PHE A 18 3.97 -9.30 21.22
CA PHE A 18 3.98 -9.12 19.77
C PHE A 18 3.84 -7.67 19.35
N VAL A 19 3.07 -6.87 20.08
CA VAL A 19 2.98 -5.42 19.86
C VAL A 19 4.33 -4.78 20.13
N PHE A 20 4.96 -5.08 21.26
CA PHE A 20 6.29 -4.57 21.60
C PHE A 20 7.34 -4.96 20.55
N VAL A 21 7.39 -6.24 20.16
CA VAL A 21 8.31 -6.73 19.13
C VAL A 21 8.09 -6.00 17.79
N GLY A 22 6.84 -5.80 17.40
CA GLY A 22 6.53 -5.10 16.15
C GLY A 22 7.00 -3.63 16.14
N PHE A 23 6.82 -2.90 17.25
CA PHE A 23 7.35 -1.54 17.39
C PHE A 23 8.88 -1.54 17.44
N PHE A 24 9.46 -2.41 18.26
CA PHE A 24 10.91 -2.54 18.40
C PHE A 24 11.58 -2.80 17.05
N LEU A 25 11.10 -3.76 16.26
CA LEU A 25 11.69 -4.09 14.97
C LEU A 25 11.65 -2.92 13.99
N ARG A 26 10.56 -2.13 13.97
CA ARG A 26 10.45 -0.95 13.11
C ARG A 26 11.45 0.14 13.48
N VAL A 27 11.61 0.41 14.78
CA VAL A 27 12.60 1.38 15.27
C VAL A 27 14.03 0.85 15.09
N TRP A 28 14.25 -0.44 15.33
CA TRP A 28 15.57 -1.07 15.15
C TRP A 28 16.04 -1.02 13.70
N ILE A 29 15.15 -1.29 12.72
CA ILE A 29 15.51 -1.32 11.29
C ILE A 29 15.91 0.05 10.75
N CYS A 30 15.57 1.15 11.44
CA CYS A 30 16.02 2.50 11.09
C CYS A 30 17.54 2.64 11.00
N GLN A 31 18.29 1.82 11.73
CA GLN A 31 19.76 1.89 11.78
C GLN A 31 20.40 1.51 10.43
N PHE A 32 19.69 0.76 9.60
CA PHE A 32 20.23 0.23 8.34
C PHE A 32 20.06 1.17 7.14
N GLY A 33 19.84 2.44 7.37
CA GLY A 33 19.69 3.43 6.31
C GLY A 33 18.26 3.90 6.09
N SER A 34 18.05 4.71 5.07
CA SER A 34 16.73 5.19 4.61
C SER A 34 16.69 5.15 3.10
N ASN A 35 15.50 5.12 2.53
CA ASN A 35 15.38 5.33 1.10
C ASN A 35 15.44 6.83 0.73
N MET A 36 15.53 7.10 -0.58
CA MET A 36 15.65 8.46 -1.12
C MET A 36 14.45 9.36 -0.77
N ASP A 37 13.25 8.80 -0.59
CA ASP A 37 12.05 9.59 -0.28
C ASP A 37 12.17 10.33 1.04
N PHE A 38 12.90 9.78 2.03
CA PHE A 38 13.11 10.46 3.31
C PHE A 38 13.89 11.77 3.15
N ALA A 39 14.96 11.77 2.36
CA ALA A 39 15.74 12.98 2.08
C ALA A 39 14.88 14.03 1.33
N LEU A 40 14.03 13.60 0.39
CA LEU A 40 13.10 14.48 -0.31
C LEU A 40 12.07 15.08 0.64
N TRP A 41 11.60 14.34 1.63
CA TRP A 41 10.66 14.89 2.62
C TRP A 41 11.31 15.90 3.54
N GLN A 42 12.57 15.70 3.95
CA GLN A 42 13.32 16.71 4.71
C GLN A 42 13.47 17.99 3.90
N ALA A 43 13.93 17.91 2.66
CA ALA A 43 14.07 19.06 1.79
C ALA A 43 12.73 19.81 1.57
N ASN A 44 11.62 19.09 1.37
CA ASN A 44 10.30 19.72 1.25
C ASN A 44 9.82 20.33 2.56
N LEU A 45 10.16 19.76 3.72
CA LEU A 45 9.84 20.33 5.02
C LEU A 45 10.60 21.63 5.26
N ASP A 46 11.86 21.71 4.85
CA ASP A 46 12.67 22.93 4.96
C ASP A 46 12.08 24.04 4.09
N LEU A 47 11.70 23.74 2.84
CA LEU A 47 10.98 24.69 1.97
C LEU A 47 9.69 25.18 2.62
N PHE A 48 8.91 24.26 3.20
CA PHE A 48 7.66 24.61 3.89
C PHE A 48 7.90 25.54 5.08
N LYS A 49 8.94 25.30 5.89
CA LYS A 49 9.34 26.18 7.02
C LYS A 49 9.80 27.57 6.58
N GLU A 50 10.44 27.66 5.42
CA GLU A 50 10.85 28.92 4.78
C GLU A 50 9.68 29.67 4.14
N GLY A 51 8.46 29.13 4.16
CA GLY A 51 7.30 29.71 3.49
C GLY A 51 7.35 29.62 1.96
N ARG A 52 8.18 28.73 1.41
CA ARG A 52 8.32 28.48 -0.01
C ARG A 52 7.39 27.34 -0.46
N SER A 53 7.17 27.25 -1.76
CA SER A 53 6.35 26.19 -2.33
C SER A 53 6.99 24.81 -2.22
N ILE A 54 6.25 23.86 -1.67
CA ILE A 54 6.66 22.44 -1.66
C ILE A 54 6.53 21.79 -3.05
N TYR A 55 5.81 22.43 -3.98
CA TYR A 55 5.62 21.91 -5.35
C TYR A 55 6.60 22.50 -6.37
N GLU A 56 7.40 23.51 -6.00
CA GLU A 56 8.30 24.23 -6.90
C GLU A 56 9.30 23.31 -7.63
N PHE A 57 9.87 22.33 -6.92
CA PHE A 57 10.93 21.47 -7.47
C PHE A 57 10.44 20.13 -8.04
N GLY A 58 9.13 19.89 -8.09
CA GLY A 58 8.56 18.68 -8.70
C GLY A 58 8.77 17.37 -7.92
N ASN A 59 9.31 17.45 -6.71
CA ASN A 59 9.63 16.29 -5.88
C ASN A 59 8.51 15.90 -4.91
N TYR A 60 7.52 16.78 -4.70
CA TYR A 60 6.37 16.54 -3.84
C TYR A 60 5.13 16.28 -4.67
N THR A 61 4.66 15.03 -4.66
CA THR A 61 3.55 14.55 -5.50
C THR A 61 2.28 14.24 -4.72
N TYR A 62 2.18 14.73 -3.48
CA TYR A 62 1.06 14.45 -2.56
C TYR A 62 0.31 15.75 -2.22
N ALA A 63 -0.88 15.60 -1.65
CA ALA A 63 -1.58 16.74 -1.05
C ALA A 63 -0.96 17.11 0.30
N THR A 64 -1.38 18.24 0.87
CA THR A 64 -0.71 18.87 2.01
C THR A 64 -0.77 18.13 3.36
N PRO A 65 -1.71 17.21 3.67
CA PRO A 65 -1.76 16.59 5.00
C PRO A 65 -0.47 15.90 5.43
N TRP A 66 0.31 15.35 4.47
CA TRP A 66 1.56 14.70 4.84
C TRP A 66 2.64 15.72 5.27
N ILE A 67 2.80 16.83 4.56
CA ILE A 67 3.78 17.85 4.96
C ILE A 67 3.42 18.49 6.31
N TYR A 68 2.13 18.72 6.58
CA TYR A 68 1.68 19.18 7.91
C TYR A 68 1.97 18.14 9.00
N THR A 69 1.80 16.85 8.71
CA THR A 69 2.17 15.78 9.64
C THR A 69 3.67 15.81 9.94
N LEU A 70 4.50 15.94 8.92
CA LEU A 70 5.96 16.07 9.07
C LEU A 70 6.33 17.30 9.90
N TYR A 71 5.70 18.46 9.63
CA TYR A 71 5.92 19.67 10.38
C TYR A 71 5.57 19.53 11.87
N ILE A 72 4.41 18.94 12.19
CA ILE A 72 4.01 18.66 13.58
C ILE A 72 5.03 17.71 14.25
N LEU A 73 5.42 16.63 13.59
CA LEU A 73 6.41 15.69 14.14
C LEU A 73 7.76 16.38 14.39
N ASP A 74 8.16 17.31 13.53
CA ASP A 74 9.41 18.04 13.69
C ASP A 74 9.39 18.96 14.92
N THR A 75 8.26 19.59 15.21
CA THR A 75 8.11 20.50 16.39
C THR A 75 8.14 19.76 17.73
N LEU A 76 7.90 18.45 17.75
CA LEU A 76 7.97 17.66 18.98
C LEU A 76 9.43 17.49 19.43
N SER A 77 9.76 17.88 20.65
CA SER A 77 11.10 17.70 21.24
C SER A 77 11.06 16.76 22.45
N PHE A 78 12.04 15.85 22.52
CA PHE A 78 12.23 14.90 23.61
C PHE A 78 13.71 14.84 23.98
N PRO A 79 14.26 15.87 24.66
CA PRO A 79 15.71 16.04 24.85
C PRO A 79 16.39 14.83 25.48
N ALA A 80 15.71 14.09 26.36
CA ALA A 80 16.26 12.89 27.00
C ALA A 80 16.53 11.74 26.02
N LEU A 81 15.78 11.67 24.92
CA LEU A 81 15.97 10.64 23.89
C LEU A 81 16.94 11.10 22.80
N GLU A 82 16.89 12.38 22.45
CA GLU A 82 17.70 12.99 21.37
C GLU A 82 19.20 12.81 21.61
N ASN A 83 19.64 12.86 22.88
CA ASN A 83 21.04 12.74 23.27
C ASN A 83 21.52 11.29 23.47
N THR A 84 20.73 10.30 23.12
CA THR A 84 21.17 8.89 23.23
C THR A 84 22.08 8.50 22.06
N LYS A 85 23.12 7.69 22.32
CA LYS A 85 24.01 7.15 21.27
C LYS A 85 23.24 6.38 20.18
N PHE A 86 22.13 5.75 20.55
CA PHE A 86 21.28 5.02 19.61
C PHE A 86 20.71 5.98 18.56
N VAL A 87 20.16 7.13 18.99
CA VAL A 87 19.56 8.13 18.11
C VAL A 87 20.60 8.79 17.22
N GLN A 88 21.76 9.15 17.78
CA GLN A 88 22.84 9.81 17.03
C GLN A 88 23.40 8.98 15.89
N ASN A 89 23.28 7.64 15.96
CA ASN A 89 23.73 6.73 14.89
C ASN A 89 22.70 6.49 13.78
N ILE A 90 21.48 7.05 13.90
CA ILE A 90 20.43 6.86 12.90
C ILE A 90 20.49 7.96 11.83
N PRO A 91 20.52 7.63 10.54
CA PRO A 91 20.39 8.64 9.48
C PRO A 91 19.10 9.44 9.64
N GLY A 92 19.19 10.79 9.69
CA GLY A 92 18.06 11.68 9.96
C GLY A 92 17.71 11.79 11.45
N GLU A 93 18.55 11.24 12.34
CA GLU A 93 18.50 11.39 13.79
C GLU A 93 17.11 11.18 14.40
N PHE A 94 16.79 11.95 15.42
CA PHE A 94 15.56 11.81 16.18
C PHE A 94 14.30 12.17 15.36
N TYR A 95 14.41 13.04 14.37
CA TYR A 95 13.28 13.37 13.50
C TYR A 95 12.74 12.14 12.77
N ARG A 96 13.62 11.29 12.24
CA ARG A 96 13.24 10.05 11.58
C ARG A 96 12.56 9.06 12.52
N ILE A 97 13.06 8.93 13.75
CA ILE A 97 12.44 8.07 14.76
C ILE A 97 11.01 8.51 15.05
N LYS A 98 10.75 9.81 15.14
CA LYS A 98 9.38 10.35 15.33
C LYS A 98 8.45 9.89 14.21
N ILE A 99 8.90 9.97 12.96
CA ILE A 99 8.14 9.49 11.81
C ILE A 99 7.87 7.98 11.92
N VAL A 100 8.89 7.19 12.25
CA VAL A 100 8.73 5.72 12.40
C VAL A 100 7.77 5.36 13.52
N ILE A 101 7.85 6.03 14.67
CA ILE A 101 6.92 5.78 15.78
C ILE A 101 5.49 6.13 15.36
N PHE A 102 5.29 7.28 14.70
CA PHE A 102 3.98 7.69 14.18
C PHE A 102 3.42 6.66 13.20
N LEU A 103 4.20 6.26 12.20
CA LEU A 103 3.77 5.28 11.21
C LEU A 103 3.58 3.89 11.81
N SER A 104 4.38 3.50 12.81
CA SER A 104 4.18 2.25 13.56
C SER A 104 2.86 2.26 14.34
N PHE A 105 2.47 3.41 14.87
CA PHE A 105 1.16 3.57 15.51
C PHE A 105 0.01 3.44 14.50
N ILE A 106 0.17 3.95 13.28
CA ILE A 106 -0.78 3.74 12.17
C ILE A 106 -0.92 2.24 11.86
N ASP A 107 0.20 1.53 11.72
CA ASP A 107 0.20 0.08 11.49
C ASP A 107 -0.47 -0.69 12.65
N PHE A 108 -0.24 -0.24 13.88
CA PHE A 108 -0.89 -0.80 15.07
C PHE A 108 -2.41 -0.57 15.04
N LEU A 109 -2.89 0.59 14.62
CA LEU A 109 -4.33 0.82 14.46
C LEU A 109 -4.95 -0.10 13.39
N ILE A 110 -4.26 -0.31 12.27
CA ILE A 110 -4.69 -1.30 11.25
C ILE A 110 -4.72 -2.70 11.85
N PHE A 111 -3.69 -3.09 12.61
CA PHE A 111 -3.64 -4.36 13.32
C PHE A 111 -4.86 -4.53 14.25
N LEU A 112 -5.19 -3.52 15.06
CA LEU A 112 -6.35 -3.57 15.96
C LEU A 112 -7.67 -3.73 15.18
N LEU A 113 -7.82 -3.05 14.04
CA LEU A 113 -8.98 -3.19 13.19
C LEU A 113 -9.07 -4.60 12.58
N LEU A 114 -7.97 -5.17 12.15
CA LEU A 114 -7.91 -6.54 11.63
C LEU A 114 -8.18 -7.56 12.74
N PHE A 115 -7.59 -7.37 13.91
CA PHE A 115 -7.85 -8.21 15.09
C PHE A 115 -9.33 -8.22 15.45
N ARG A 116 -9.94 -7.04 15.57
CA ARG A 116 -11.35 -6.90 15.97
C ARG A 116 -12.32 -7.47 14.92
N ASN A 117 -12.02 -7.32 13.63
CA ASN A 117 -12.94 -7.72 12.57
C ASN A 117 -12.72 -9.15 12.05
N TYR A 118 -11.58 -9.77 12.37
CA TYR A 118 -11.21 -11.11 11.89
C TYR A 118 -10.65 -11.97 13.03
N SER A 119 -9.35 -11.82 13.34
CA SER A 119 -8.69 -12.58 14.43
C SER A 119 -7.32 -11.99 14.75
N LEU A 120 -6.77 -12.37 15.91
CA LEU A 120 -5.40 -12.04 16.29
C LEU A 120 -4.40 -12.48 15.24
N LYS A 121 -4.55 -13.70 14.70
CA LYS A 121 -3.69 -14.23 13.63
C LYS A 121 -3.63 -13.29 12.42
N ILE A 122 -4.77 -12.85 11.90
CA ILE A 122 -4.85 -11.98 10.73
C ILE A 122 -4.18 -10.62 11.01
N GLY A 123 -4.44 -10.06 12.18
CA GLY A 123 -3.77 -8.83 12.61
C GLY A 123 -2.25 -8.99 12.68
N LEU A 124 -1.75 -10.08 13.30
CA LEU A 124 -0.31 -10.36 13.41
C LEU A 124 0.35 -10.64 12.05
N LEU A 125 -0.34 -11.33 11.13
CA LEU A 125 0.13 -11.54 9.76
C LEU A 125 0.39 -10.24 9.00
N PHE A 126 -0.33 -9.17 9.32
CA PHE A 126 -0.06 -7.83 8.81
C PHE A 126 1.03 -7.13 9.62
N PHE A 127 0.86 -7.05 10.95
CA PHE A 127 1.68 -6.18 11.81
C PHE A 127 3.14 -6.65 11.94
N LEU A 128 3.36 -7.97 12.02
CA LEU A 128 4.69 -8.59 12.09
C LEU A 128 5.23 -9.00 10.71
N ASN A 129 4.54 -8.65 9.63
CA ASN A 129 5.05 -8.95 8.29
C ASN A 129 6.33 -8.15 8.00
N PRO A 130 7.42 -8.79 7.53
CA PRO A 130 8.65 -8.10 7.23
C PRO A 130 8.49 -6.96 6.21
N ILE A 131 7.56 -7.09 5.25
CA ILE A 131 7.24 -6.00 4.30
C ILE A 131 6.74 -4.77 5.06
N SER A 132 5.76 -4.93 5.97
CA SER A 132 5.22 -3.84 6.78
C SER A 132 6.32 -3.21 7.65
N ILE A 133 7.16 -4.04 8.28
CA ILE A 133 8.26 -3.58 9.16
C ILE A 133 9.28 -2.74 8.37
N ILE A 134 9.72 -3.21 7.20
CA ILE A 134 10.73 -2.52 6.38
C ILE A 134 10.16 -1.22 5.79
N ILE A 135 8.95 -1.28 5.23
CA ILE A 135 8.32 -0.10 4.62
C ILE A 135 8.07 1.00 5.65
N THR A 136 7.69 0.65 6.87
CA THR A 136 7.50 1.62 7.95
C THR A 136 8.82 2.08 8.56
N GLY A 137 9.71 1.15 8.91
CA GLY A 137 10.93 1.43 9.66
C GLY A 137 12.07 1.96 8.79
N HIS A 138 12.31 1.39 7.61
CA HIS A 138 13.41 1.77 6.72
C HIS A 138 12.99 2.82 5.68
N HIS A 139 11.87 2.60 4.95
CA HIS A 139 11.41 3.52 3.91
C HIS A 139 10.67 4.74 4.45
N ASN A 140 10.11 4.66 5.67
CA ASN A 140 9.28 5.68 6.30
C ASN A 140 8.02 6.05 5.48
N GLN A 141 7.48 5.09 4.71
CA GLN A 141 6.37 5.32 3.80
C GLN A 141 5.03 5.36 4.51
N PHE A 142 4.19 6.31 4.09
CA PHE A 142 2.90 6.59 4.73
C PHE A 142 1.69 6.02 3.96
N SER A 143 1.88 5.02 3.09
CA SER A 143 0.78 4.38 2.35
C SER A 143 -0.27 3.79 3.29
N GLN A 144 0.16 3.19 4.41
CA GLN A 144 -0.72 2.63 5.42
C GLN A 144 -1.58 3.70 6.12
N TYR A 145 -1.08 4.94 6.23
CA TYR A 145 -1.85 6.06 6.79
C TYR A 145 -3.10 6.35 5.94
N ALA A 146 -2.97 6.40 4.62
CA ALA A 146 -4.12 6.51 3.73
C ALA A 146 -5.03 5.27 3.80
N ILE A 147 -4.46 4.07 3.81
CA ILE A 147 -5.21 2.81 3.86
C ILE A 147 -5.99 2.69 5.18
N LEU A 148 -5.46 3.17 6.32
CA LEU A 148 -6.17 3.20 7.59
C LEU A 148 -7.51 3.95 7.47
N PHE A 149 -7.49 5.16 6.92
CA PHE A 149 -8.72 5.95 6.74
C PHE A 149 -9.68 5.32 5.73
N GLY A 150 -9.16 4.76 4.63
CA GLY A 150 -9.95 4.01 3.67
C GLY A 150 -10.62 2.78 4.33
N PHE A 151 -9.90 2.03 5.14
CA PHE A 151 -10.44 0.86 5.85
C PHE A 151 -11.47 1.26 6.92
N LEU A 152 -11.19 2.30 7.71
CA LEU A 152 -12.16 2.86 8.66
C LEU A 152 -13.44 3.33 7.95
N SER A 153 -13.32 3.98 6.80
CA SER A 153 -14.46 4.38 5.96
C SER A 153 -15.38 3.20 5.66
N ILE A 154 -14.80 2.06 5.22
CA ILE A 154 -15.56 0.87 4.89
C ILE A 154 -16.22 0.24 6.12
N LEU A 155 -15.50 0.12 7.23
CA LEU A 155 -16.02 -0.45 8.46
C LEU A 155 -17.18 0.37 9.04
N LEU A 156 -17.09 1.70 8.98
CA LEU A 156 -18.16 2.59 9.43
C LEU A 156 -19.37 2.53 8.50
N TYR A 157 -19.17 2.43 7.20
CA TYR A 157 -20.28 2.24 6.26
C TYR A 157 -21.06 0.95 6.51
N GLU A 158 -20.36 -0.15 6.82
CA GLU A 158 -21.01 -1.44 7.11
C GLU A 158 -21.77 -1.42 8.45
N ASN A 159 -21.43 -0.53 9.38
CA ASN A 159 -22.11 -0.41 10.66
C ASN A 159 -23.45 0.33 10.53
N LYS A 160 -24.55 -0.45 10.49
CA LYS A 160 -25.91 0.08 10.32
C LYS A 160 -26.41 0.94 11.48
N ASN A 161 -25.76 0.90 12.62
CA ASN A 161 -26.15 1.65 13.82
C ASN A 161 -25.70 3.12 13.76
N ILE A 162 -24.86 3.50 12.79
CA ILE A 162 -24.35 4.86 12.67
C ILE A 162 -25.29 5.69 11.80
N ASN A 163 -25.86 6.74 12.38
CA ASN A 163 -26.61 7.75 11.63
C ASN A 163 -25.67 8.48 10.66
N LYS A 164 -26.18 8.81 9.44
CA LYS A 164 -25.40 9.49 8.37
C LYS A 164 -24.13 8.73 7.98
N ARG A 165 -24.08 7.40 8.16
CA ARG A 165 -22.91 6.56 7.89
C ARG A 165 -22.27 6.80 6.52
N ILE A 166 -23.07 7.02 5.47
CA ILE A 166 -22.56 7.29 4.12
C ILE A 166 -21.73 8.56 4.10
N LEU A 167 -22.23 9.64 4.71
CA LEU A 167 -21.51 10.92 4.76
C LEU A 167 -20.21 10.80 5.56
N ILE A 168 -20.28 10.24 6.78
CA ILE A 168 -19.09 10.08 7.66
C ILE A 168 -18.04 9.19 6.98
N SER A 169 -18.46 8.09 6.36
CA SER A 169 -17.56 7.19 5.65
C SER A 169 -16.96 7.87 4.40
N SER A 170 -17.75 8.69 3.67
CA SER A 170 -17.23 9.47 2.54
C SER A 170 -16.23 10.54 2.96
N LEU A 171 -16.43 11.17 4.13
CA LEU A 171 -15.45 12.10 4.72
C LEU A 171 -14.12 11.39 5.02
N LEU A 172 -14.16 10.20 5.65
CA LEU A 172 -12.95 9.43 5.93
C LEU A 172 -12.25 8.97 4.64
N LEU A 173 -13.01 8.57 3.63
CA LEU A 173 -12.43 8.24 2.32
C LEU A 173 -11.76 9.46 1.69
N GLY A 174 -12.35 10.66 1.83
CA GLY A 174 -11.74 11.92 1.40
C GLY A 174 -10.42 12.22 2.12
N ILE A 175 -10.35 12.01 3.44
CA ILE A 175 -9.11 12.11 4.22
C ILE A 175 -8.07 11.10 3.70
N SER A 176 -8.47 9.87 3.42
CA SER A 176 -7.60 8.86 2.80
C SER A 176 -6.97 9.36 1.50
N LEU A 177 -7.78 9.93 0.59
CA LEU A 177 -7.31 10.51 -0.66
C LEU A 177 -6.36 11.69 -0.44
N ALA A 178 -6.68 12.56 0.53
CA ALA A 178 -5.87 13.71 0.87
C ALA A 178 -4.51 13.32 1.46
N VAL A 179 -4.44 12.25 2.26
CA VAL A 179 -3.15 11.72 2.76
C VAL A 179 -2.31 11.16 1.62
N LYS A 180 -2.88 10.24 0.84
CA LYS A 180 -2.22 9.64 -0.35
C LYS A 180 -3.29 9.09 -1.29
N HIS A 181 -3.29 9.50 -2.53
CA HIS A 181 -4.35 9.22 -3.50
C HIS A 181 -4.40 7.77 -4.03
N ILE A 182 -3.93 6.79 -3.23
CA ILE A 182 -3.98 5.35 -3.57
C ILE A 182 -5.39 4.91 -3.93
N LEU A 183 -6.40 5.40 -3.20
CA LEU A 183 -7.81 5.02 -3.37
C LEU A 183 -8.56 5.92 -4.35
N ILE A 184 -7.87 6.63 -5.26
CA ILE A 184 -8.48 7.66 -6.12
C ILE A 184 -9.69 7.16 -6.95
N PHE A 185 -9.69 5.91 -7.42
CA PHE A 185 -10.80 5.32 -8.15
C PHE A 185 -11.81 4.58 -7.27
N PHE A 186 -11.54 4.41 -5.98
CA PHE A 186 -12.43 3.66 -5.09
C PHE A 186 -13.79 4.33 -4.83
N PRO A 187 -13.93 5.67 -4.80
CA PRO A 187 -15.26 6.33 -4.79
C PRO A 187 -16.16 5.88 -5.92
N LEU A 188 -15.62 5.62 -7.14
CA LEU A 188 -16.40 5.11 -8.27
C LEU A 188 -16.86 3.66 -8.04
N TRP A 189 -15.97 2.79 -7.51
CA TRP A 189 -16.32 1.41 -7.15
C TRP A 189 -17.46 1.37 -6.13
N TRP A 190 -17.45 2.27 -5.19
CA TRP A 190 -18.50 2.39 -4.19
C TRP A 190 -19.80 2.94 -4.82
N ALA A 191 -19.72 4.00 -5.63
CA ALA A 191 -20.86 4.60 -6.28
C ALA A 191 -21.62 3.61 -7.19
N PHE A 192 -20.92 2.69 -7.87
CA PHE A 192 -21.57 1.66 -8.69
C PHE A 192 -22.46 0.73 -7.86
N LYS A 193 -22.18 0.54 -6.57
CA LYS A 193 -22.97 -0.31 -5.65
C LYS A 193 -24.17 0.40 -5.04
N GLU A 194 -24.17 1.73 -5.00
CA GLU A 194 -25.25 2.49 -4.38
C GLU A 194 -26.50 2.49 -5.29
N LYS A 195 -27.67 2.24 -4.69
CA LYS A 195 -28.94 2.27 -5.42
C LYS A 195 -29.52 3.67 -5.57
N LYS A 196 -29.39 4.49 -4.49
CA LYS A 196 -29.95 5.84 -4.45
C LYS A 196 -28.98 6.83 -5.10
N ILE A 197 -29.47 7.65 -6.03
CA ILE A 197 -28.64 8.65 -6.73
C ILE A 197 -27.96 9.63 -5.76
N ILE A 198 -28.65 10.04 -4.71
CA ILE A 198 -28.07 10.95 -3.72
C ILE A 198 -26.87 10.33 -3.01
N ASN A 199 -26.91 9.01 -2.73
CA ASN A 199 -25.76 8.32 -2.13
C ASN A 199 -24.59 8.24 -3.12
N LYS A 200 -24.85 8.00 -4.43
CA LYS A 200 -23.82 8.03 -5.46
C LYS A 200 -23.12 9.39 -5.50
N ILE A 201 -23.91 10.45 -5.46
CA ILE A 201 -23.38 11.83 -5.44
C ILE A 201 -22.50 12.03 -4.19
N ILE A 202 -22.98 11.67 -2.99
CA ILE A 202 -22.23 11.84 -1.75
C ILE A 202 -20.88 11.09 -1.79
N VAL A 203 -20.87 9.82 -2.20
CA VAL A 203 -19.65 8.99 -2.20
C VAL A 203 -18.65 9.40 -3.28
N ILE A 204 -19.06 10.16 -4.29
CA ILE A 204 -18.18 10.74 -5.31
C ILE A 204 -17.74 12.15 -4.88
N VAL A 205 -18.70 13.03 -4.66
CA VAL A 205 -18.42 14.46 -4.47
C VAL A 205 -17.65 14.72 -3.19
N VAL A 206 -18.06 14.13 -2.06
CA VAL A 206 -17.43 14.41 -0.76
C VAL A 206 -15.94 14.02 -0.74
N PRO A 207 -15.53 12.79 -1.15
CA PRO A 207 -14.12 12.43 -1.14
C PRO A 207 -13.26 13.29 -2.07
N TYR A 208 -13.74 13.55 -3.30
CA TYR A 208 -12.97 14.36 -4.25
C TYR A 208 -12.93 15.83 -3.85
N SER A 209 -13.98 16.38 -3.23
CA SER A 209 -13.93 17.74 -2.68
C SER A 209 -12.88 17.88 -1.59
N ILE A 210 -12.81 16.92 -0.64
CA ILE A 210 -11.78 16.93 0.41
C ILE A 210 -10.37 16.81 -0.21
N PHE A 211 -10.21 15.92 -1.20
CA PHE A 211 -8.94 15.76 -1.91
C PHE A 211 -8.50 17.06 -2.57
N ILE A 212 -9.38 17.71 -3.33
CA ILE A 212 -9.08 19.00 -4.00
C ILE A 212 -8.80 20.10 -2.96
N LEU A 213 -9.64 20.22 -1.93
CA LEU A 213 -9.45 21.21 -0.88
C LEU A 213 -8.16 21.00 -0.07
N SER A 214 -7.64 19.78 -0.02
CA SER A 214 -6.39 19.50 0.68
C SER A 214 -5.14 20.07 0.01
N PHE A 215 -5.25 20.61 -1.20
CA PHE A 215 -4.16 21.38 -1.84
C PHE A 215 -4.20 22.88 -1.52
N PHE A 216 -5.23 23.37 -0.84
CA PHE A 216 -5.30 24.75 -0.42
C PHE A 216 -4.25 25.07 0.67
N PRO A 217 -3.50 26.19 0.63
CA PRO A 217 -3.70 27.34 -0.26
C PRO A 217 -2.95 27.28 -1.62
N PHE A 218 -2.14 26.25 -1.87
CA PHE A 218 -1.30 26.15 -3.07
C PHE A 218 -2.08 26.17 -4.39
N LEU A 219 -3.34 25.69 -4.39
CA LEU A 219 -4.22 25.74 -5.57
C LEU A 219 -4.45 27.15 -6.10
N ILE A 220 -4.44 28.16 -5.24
CA ILE A 220 -4.70 29.55 -5.65
C ILE A 220 -3.46 30.18 -6.26
N ASN A 221 -2.31 30.02 -5.58
CA ASN A 221 -1.10 30.73 -5.92
C ASN A 221 -0.19 29.95 -6.88
N GLU A 222 -0.35 28.63 -6.93
CA GLU A 222 0.62 27.71 -7.54
C GLU A 222 -0.04 26.59 -8.33
N PHE A 223 -1.21 26.84 -8.90
CA PHE A 223 -2.02 25.85 -9.61
C PHE A 223 -1.20 25.06 -10.64
N GLN A 224 -0.32 25.74 -11.39
CA GLN A 224 0.50 25.11 -12.42
C GLN A 224 1.44 24.04 -11.84
N TYR A 225 2.11 24.36 -10.73
CA TYR A 225 3.02 23.39 -10.07
C TYR A 225 2.26 22.19 -9.48
N VAL A 226 1.10 22.43 -8.85
CA VAL A 226 0.25 21.33 -8.35
C VAL A 226 -0.23 20.46 -9.50
N TYR A 227 -0.69 21.06 -10.60
CA TYR A 227 -1.17 20.34 -11.77
C TYR A 227 -0.08 19.47 -12.41
N GLU A 228 1.10 20.03 -12.63
CA GLU A 228 2.22 19.31 -13.26
C GLU A 228 2.78 18.21 -12.37
N ASN A 229 2.92 18.46 -11.05
CA ASN A 229 3.58 17.54 -10.15
C ASN A 229 2.66 16.46 -9.58
N VAL A 230 1.37 16.73 -9.42
CA VAL A 230 0.43 15.77 -8.84
C VAL A 230 -0.41 15.08 -9.90
N LEU A 231 -0.92 15.83 -10.90
CA LEU A 231 -1.88 15.27 -11.86
C LEU A 231 -1.23 14.74 -13.15
N ILE A 232 -0.11 15.33 -13.62
CA ILE A 232 0.55 14.93 -14.88
C ILE A 232 1.86 14.15 -14.67
N ASN A 233 2.48 14.24 -13.49
CA ASN A 233 3.81 13.65 -13.23
C ASN A 233 3.90 12.11 -13.34
N TRP A 234 2.97 11.49 -14.00
CA TRP A 234 2.85 10.04 -14.20
C TRP A 234 3.66 9.55 -15.42
N LYS A 235 4.84 10.11 -15.63
CA LYS A 235 5.63 9.90 -16.87
C LYS A 235 6.36 8.56 -16.98
N ARG A 236 6.39 7.73 -15.91
CA ARG A 236 7.07 6.43 -15.96
C ARG A 236 6.09 5.32 -16.34
N GLU A 237 6.47 4.52 -17.31
CA GLU A 237 5.67 3.44 -17.86
C GLU A 237 6.46 2.12 -17.83
N ASP A 238 6.74 1.61 -16.60
CA ASP A 238 7.52 0.41 -16.36
C ASP A 238 6.81 -0.63 -15.48
N GLY A 239 5.48 -0.56 -15.41
CA GLY A 239 4.66 -1.48 -14.60
C GLY A 239 4.85 -2.94 -15.01
N PRO A 240 5.21 -3.85 -14.08
CA PRO A 240 5.57 -5.25 -14.39
C PRO A 240 4.45 -6.03 -15.08
N PHE A 241 3.20 -5.81 -14.72
CA PHE A 241 2.05 -6.47 -15.36
C PHE A 241 1.99 -6.17 -16.86
N TRP A 242 2.17 -4.91 -17.22
CA TRP A 242 2.15 -4.47 -18.61
C TRP A 242 3.34 -4.98 -19.40
N GLY A 243 4.50 -5.09 -18.76
CA GLY A 243 5.68 -5.73 -19.34
C GLY A 243 5.49 -7.23 -19.64
N MET A 244 4.73 -7.95 -18.79
CA MET A 244 4.45 -9.39 -18.98
C MET A 244 3.32 -9.66 -19.98
N PHE A 245 2.25 -8.89 -19.94
CA PHE A 245 0.99 -9.23 -20.59
C PHE A 245 0.48 -8.16 -21.56
N GLY A 246 1.07 -6.95 -21.54
CA GLY A 246 0.65 -5.84 -22.40
C GLY A 246 1.02 -6.08 -23.87
N PRO A 247 0.06 -6.03 -24.82
CA PRO A 247 0.38 -6.07 -26.23
C PRO A 247 1.15 -4.82 -26.61
N LYS A 248 2.32 -4.96 -27.24
CA LYS A 248 3.15 -3.81 -27.71
C LYS A 248 2.38 -2.80 -28.57
N ILE A 249 1.37 -3.27 -29.32
CA ILE A 249 0.51 -2.44 -30.17
C ILE A 249 -0.34 -1.45 -29.35
N ILE A 250 -0.78 -1.83 -28.15
CA ILE A 250 -1.64 -0.95 -27.33
C ILE A 250 -0.85 0.26 -26.83
N HIS A 251 0.45 0.11 -26.53
CA HIS A 251 1.32 1.20 -26.11
C HIS A 251 1.49 2.30 -27.20
N MET A 252 1.22 1.99 -28.47
CA MET A 252 1.27 2.97 -29.54
C MET A 252 0.09 3.96 -29.53
N TYR A 253 -1.04 3.56 -28.93
CA TYR A 253 -2.29 4.34 -28.97
C TYR A 253 -2.72 4.91 -27.63
N PHE A 254 -2.33 4.29 -26.51
CA PHE A 254 -2.75 4.68 -25.16
C PHE A 254 -1.57 4.67 -24.20
N SER A 255 -1.48 5.70 -23.37
CA SER A 255 -0.54 5.66 -22.25
C SER A 255 -0.92 4.54 -21.26
N LEU A 256 0.06 3.93 -20.60
CA LEU A 256 -0.18 2.90 -19.59
C LEU A 256 -1.06 3.41 -18.44
N GLN A 257 -0.96 4.70 -18.12
CA GLN A 257 -1.81 5.33 -17.10
C GLN A 257 -3.28 5.34 -17.52
N THR A 258 -3.56 5.67 -18.78
CA THR A 258 -4.93 5.64 -19.31
C THR A 258 -5.48 4.22 -19.24
N LEU A 259 -4.70 3.22 -19.66
CA LEU A 259 -5.09 1.82 -19.58
C LEU A 259 -5.31 1.36 -18.13
N PHE A 260 -4.41 1.72 -17.23
CA PHE A 260 -4.53 1.45 -15.80
C PHE A 260 -5.81 2.05 -15.23
N SER A 261 -6.06 3.34 -15.49
CA SER A 261 -7.25 4.04 -14.99
C SER A 261 -8.54 3.42 -15.52
N LEU A 262 -8.59 3.15 -16.83
CA LEU A 262 -9.74 2.51 -17.47
C LEU A 262 -9.97 1.11 -16.89
N LEU A 263 -8.92 0.31 -16.72
CA LEU A 263 -9.03 -1.04 -16.16
C LEU A 263 -9.56 -1.01 -14.73
N LEU A 264 -9.09 -0.08 -13.88
CA LEU A 264 -9.63 0.05 -12.53
C LEU A 264 -11.11 0.42 -12.54
N VAL A 265 -11.56 1.32 -13.42
CA VAL A 265 -12.99 1.65 -13.54
C VAL A 265 -13.81 0.43 -13.99
N ILE A 266 -13.34 -0.31 -15.00
CA ILE A 266 -13.99 -1.54 -15.49
C ILE A 266 -14.09 -2.59 -14.38
N LEU A 267 -13.00 -2.82 -13.61
CA LEU A 267 -13.03 -3.76 -12.49
C LEU A 267 -14.06 -3.33 -11.42
N GLY A 268 -14.20 -2.04 -11.14
CA GLY A 268 -15.22 -1.52 -10.23
C GLY A 268 -16.62 -1.88 -10.66
N PHE A 269 -16.89 -1.80 -11.94
CA PHE A 269 -18.17 -2.20 -12.53
C PHE A 269 -18.37 -3.73 -12.47
N LEU A 270 -17.33 -4.51 -12.79
CA LEU A 270 -17.39 -5.98 -12.75
C LEU A 270 -17.61 -6.53 -11.33
N PHE A 271 -17.16 -5.81 -10.30
CA PHE A 271 -17.31 -6.23 -8.90
C PHE A 271 -18.51 -5.56 -8.19
N VAL A 272 -19.50 -5.04 -8.93
CA VAL A 272 -20.68 -4.38 -8.36
C VAL A 272 -21.44 -5.26 -7.39
N ASP A 273 -21.53 -6.57 -7.64
CA ASP A 273 -22.26 -7.55 -6.81
C ASP A 273 -21.49 -8.00 -5.55
N LYS A 274 -20.21 -7.67 -5.45
CA LYS A 274 -19.39 -8.01 -4.27
C LYS A 274 -19.71 -7.07 -3.12
N LYS A 275 -19.55 -7.51 -1.86
CA LYS A 275 -19.65 -6.62 -0.71
C LYS A 275 -18.62 -5.50 -0.81
N LEU A 276 -18.92 -4.31 -0.29
CA LEU A 276 -18.03 -3.16 -0.37
C LEU A 276 -16.65 -3.45 0.25
N LYS A 277 -16.62 -4.17 1.38
CA LYS A 277 -15.40 -4.60 2.06
C LYS A 277 -14.54 -5.56 1.19
N GLU A 278 -15.16 -6.51 0.51
CA GLU A 278 -14.46 -7.40 -0.44
C GLU A 278 -13.89 -6.59 -1.61
N SER A 279 -14.68 -5.65 -2.15
CA SER A 279 -14.24 -4.77 -3.21
C SER A 279 -13.07 -3.87 -2.81
N PHE A 280 -13.02 -3.44 -1.54
CA PHE A 280 -11.87 -2.71 -1.01
C PHE A 280 -10.59 -3.55 -1.07
N TYR A 281 -10.63 -4.82 -0.65
CA TYR A 281 -9.48 -5.71 -0.73
C TYR A 281 -9.07 -6.00 -2.17
N PHE A 282 -10.04 -6.22 -3.06
CA PHE A 282 -9.75 -6.41 -4.49
C PHE A 282 -9.15 -5.16 -5.11
N TYR A 283 -9.61 -3.98 -4.71
CA TYR A 283 -9.03 -2.73 -5.15
C TYR A 283 -7.57 -2.58 -4.72
N LEU A 284 -7.23 -2.88 -3.45
CA LEU A 284 -5.85 -2.82 -2.94
C LEU A 284 -4.91 -3.77 -3.68
N MET A 285 -5.39 -4.94 -4.10
CA MET A 285 -4.60 -5.83 -4.96
C MET A 285 -4.51 -5.29 -6.39
N ALA A 286 -5.63 -4.88 -6.99
CA ALA A 286 -5.71 -4.42 -8.36
C ALA A 286 -4.84 -3.17 -8.62
N VAL A 287 -4.84 -2.20 -7.70
CA VAL A 287 -4.05 -0.96 -7.86
C VAL A 287 -2.56 -1.24 -7.94
N VAL A 288 -2.05 -2.28 -7.30
CA VAL A 288 -0.64 -2.68 -7.36
C VAL A 288 -0.36 -3.55 -8.59
N ILE A 289 -1.22 -4.54 -8.86
CA ILE A 289 -1.05 -5.44 -10.01
C ILE A 289 -1.00 -4.65 -11.33
N PHE A 290 -1.97 -3.77 -11.53
CA PHE A 290 -2.17 -3.06 -12.80
C PHE A 290 -1.52 -1.69 -12.85
N SER A 291 -0.74 -1.30 -11.83
CA SER A 291 -0.04 -0.02 -11.82
C SER A 291 0.78 0.18 -13.09
N SER A 292 0.71 1.39 -13.66
CA SER A 292 1.53 1.78 -14.81
C SER A 292 3.01 1.93 -14.46
N MET A 293 3.31 2.13 -13.18
CA MET A 293 4.67 2.17 -12.65
C MET A 293 4.77 1.43 -11.33
N MET A 294 5.94 0.92 -11.00
CA MET A 294 6.16 0.13 -9.80
C MET A 294 7.32 0.64 -8.98
N TYR A 295 7.04 0.84 -7.69
CA TYR A 295 8.03 1.12 -6.67
C TYR A 295 7.94 0.07 -5.57
N THR A 296 9.05 -0.21 -4.91
CA THR A 296 9.13 -1.18 -3.80
C THR A 296 8.16 -0.85 -2.67
N GLN A 297 7.93 0.42 -2.39
CA GLN A 297 6.98 0.86 -1.36
C GLN A 297 5.50 0.53 -1.66
N TYR A 298 5.14 0.22 -2.92
CA TYR A 298 3.77 -0.19 -3.24
C TYR A 298 3.45 -1.61 -2.80
N LEU A 299 4.47 -2.43 -2.55
CA LEU A 299 4.31 -3.83 -2.17
C LEU A 299 3.65 -4.04 -0.79
N VAL A 300 3.55 -2.99 0.03
CA VAL A 300 2.81 -3.05 1.31
C VAL A 300 1.29 -2.85 1.13
N ILE A 301 0.85 -2.22 0.03
CA ILE A 301 -0.56 -1.86 -0.19
C ILE A 301 -1.48 -3.09 -0.18
N PRO A 302 -1.20 -4.20 -0.89
CA PRO A 302 -2.08 -5.36 -0.92
C PRO A 302 -1.98 -6.22 0.34
N LEU A 303 -1.08 -5.93 1.28
CA LEU A 303 -0.77 -6.80 2.41
C LEU A 303 -1.97 -7.04 3.32
N ILE A 304 -2.83 -6.02 3.53
CA ILE A 304 -4.07 -6.17 4.29
C ILE A 304 -4.99 -7.20 3.62
N ALA A 305 -5.19 -7.09 2.31
CA ALA A 305 -6.01 -8.02 1.55
C ALA A 305 -5.44 -9.44 1.59
N LEU A 306 -4.14 -9.58 1.37
CA LEU A 306 -3.45 -10.86 1.41
C LEU A 306 -3.47 -11.51 2.80
N ALA A 307 -3.39 -10.71 3.89
CA ALA A 307 -3.51 -11.22 5.25
C ALA A 307 -4.93 -11.75 5.53
N VAL A 308 -5.97 -11.04 5.07
CA VAL A 308 -7.37 -11.48 5.18
C VAL A 308 -7.64 -12.76 4.40
N TYR A 309 -7.12 -12.85 3.18
CA TYR A 309 -7.23 -14.04 2.32
C TYR A 309 -6.06 -15.02 2.49
N TRP A 310 -5.45 -15.03 3.68
CA TRP A 310 -4.27 -15.80 4.02
C TRP A 310 -4.27 -17.21 3.43
N ASN A 311 -3.21 -17.51 2.66
CA ASN A 311 -2.91 -18.82 2.10
C ASN A 311 -1.41 -18.87 1.72
N TRP A 312 -0.96 -19.94 1.02
CA TRP A 312 0.44 -20.09 0.61
C TRP A 312 0.95 -18.95 -0.30
N LYS A 313 0.06 -18.25 -1.04
CA LYS A 313 0.42 -17.11 -1.90
C LYS A 313 0.82 -15.89 -1.07
N PHE A 314 0.17 -15.68 0.09
CA PHE A 314 0.60 -14.67 1.06
C PHE A 314 2.04 -14.95 1.51
N LEU A 315 2.38 -16.20 1.85
CA LEU A 315 3.73 -16.56 2.27
C LEU A 315 4.74 -16.35 1.14
N LEU A 316 4.41 -16.81 -0.07
CA LEU A 316 5.29 -16.65 -1.23
C LEU A 316 5.47 -15.17 -1.61
N TYR A 317 4.40 -14.38 -1.60
CA TYR A 317 4.46 -12.94 -1.81
C TYR A 317 5.37 -12.27 -0.78
N THR A 318 5.19 -12.60 0.50
CA THR A 318 6.02 -12.07 1.60
C THR A 318 7.48 -12.45 1.41
N LEU A 319 7.78 -13.72 1.11
CA LEU A 319 9.13 -14.21 0.91
C LEU A 319 9.84 -13.52 -0.26
N LEU A 320 9.21 -13.49 -1.43
CA LEU A 320 9.81 -12.87 -2.63
C LEU A 320 10.05 -11.36 -2.43
N THR A 321 9.09 -10.67 -1.81
CA THR A 321 9.24 -9.24 -1.53
C THR A 321 10.31 -8.98 -0.47
N PHE A 322 10.39 -9.81 0.56
CA PHE A 322 11.43 -9.70 1.58
C PHE A 322 12.82 -9.92 0.99
N LEU A 323 13.00 -10.93 0.14
CA LEU A 323 14.27 -11.16 -0.56
C LEU A 323 14.66 -9.95 -1.42
N LEU A 324 13.71 -9.35 -2.15
CA LEU A 324 13.96 -8.12 -2.89
C LEU A 324 14.49 -7.01 -1.96
N PHE A 325 13.88 -6.81 -0.79
CA PHE A 325 14.32 -5.78 0.15
C PHE A 325 15.70 -6.05 0.77
N LEU A 326 16.13 -7.30 0.85
CA LEU A 326 17.46 -7.62 1.35
C LEU A 326 18.60 -7.29 0.38
N VAL A 327 18.34 -7.39 -0.92
CA VAL A 327 19.38 -7.33 -1.96
C VAL A 327 19.39 -6.04 -2.78
N ASP A 328 18.27 -5.33 -2.85
CA ASP A 328 18.16 -4.11 -3.66
C ASP A 328 18.94 -2.95 -3.03
N GLY A 329 19.70 -2.21 -3.84
CA GLY A 329 20.60 -1.13 -3.40
C GLY A 329 19.90 0.04 -2.70
N ASP A 330 18.64 0.32 -3.07
CA ASP A 330 17.81 1.37 -2.48
C ASP A 330 17.03 0.88 -1.24
N GLN A 331 17.33 -0.34 -0.76
CA GLN A 331 16.64 -1.00 0.35
C GLN A 331 17.63 -1.26 1.51
N LEU A 332 17.48 -2.40 2.19
CA LEU A 332 18.41 -2.80 3.26
C LEU A 332 19.83 -3.06 2.76
N ASN A 333 19.96 -3.36 1.48
CA ASN A 333 21.22 -3.49 0.74
C ASN A 333 22.28 -4.33 1.49
N LEU A 334 21.98 -5.58 1.75
CA LEU A 334 22.94 -6.50 2.31
C LEU A 334 23.98 -6.85 1.25
N GLU A 335 25.13 -6.18 1.26
CA GLU A 335 26.17 -6.25 0.23
C GLU A 335 26.56 -7.68 -0.12
N PHE A 336 26.74 -8.56 0.91
CA PHE A 336 27.12 -9.95 0.68
C PHE A 336 26.06 -10.74 -0.13
N LEU A 337 24.77 -10.43 0.01
CA LEU A 337 23.71 -11.05 -0.80
C LEU A 337 23.67 -10.46 -2.20
N ARG A 338 23.84 -9.16 -2.32
CA ARG A 338 23.90 -8.48 -3.61
C ARG A 338 25.03 -9.03 -4.47
N ASP A 339 26.19 -9.22 -3.89
CA ASP A 339 27.37 -9.73 -4.60
C ASP A 339 27.19 -11.21 -5.01
N ILE A 340 26.59 -12.06 -4.15
CA ILE A 340 26.29 -13.46 -4.49
C ILE A 340 25.33 -13.55 -5.67
N PHE A 341 24.34 -12.66 -5.76
CA PHE A 341 23.31 -12.69 -6.82
C PHE A 341 23.63 -11.78 -8.01
N GLU A 342 24.80 -11.13 -8.03
CA GLU A 342 25.17 -10.15 -9.07
C GLU A 342 24.05 -9.12 -9.31
N TRP A 343 23.49 -8.56 -8.20
CA TRP A 343 22.28 -7.79 -8.23
C TRP A 343 22.50 -6.36 -8.74
N ASP A 344 21.78 -6.00 -9.80
CA ASP A 344 21.76 -4.67 -10.41
C ASP A 344 20.34 -4.11 -10.54
N LEU A 345 20.19 -2.90 -11.05
CA LEU A 345 18.88 -2.26 -11.29
C LEU A 345 18.00 -3.06 -12.28
N ARG A 346 18.59 -3.84 -13.20
CA ARG A 346 17.86 -4.71 -14.11
C ARG A 346 17.28 -5.91 -13.36
N ALA A 347 18.08 -6.50 -12.46
CA ALA A 347 17.65 -7.58 -11.59
C ALA A 347 16.47 -7.14 -10.71
N THR A 348 16.51 -5.92 -10.13
CA THR A 348 15.41 -5.33 -9.38
C THR A 348 14.13 -5.29 -10.19
N ARG A 349 14.17 -4.80 -11.44
CA ARG A 349 12.98 -4.77 -12.32
C ARG A 349 12.45 -6.17 -12.62
N ILE A 350 13.32 -7.13 -12.87
CA ILE A 350 12.94 -8.53 -13.14
C ILE A 350 12.29 -9.17 -11.90
N ALA A 351 12.77 -8.87 -10.71
CA ALA A 351 12.24 -9.41 -9.45
C ALA A 351 10.78 -9.00 -9.18
N PHE A 352 10.31 -7.89 -9.70
CA PHE A 352 8.89 -7.52 -9.60
C PHE A 352 7.97 -8.51 -10.34
N TYR A 353 8.41 -9.14 -11.43
CA TYR A 353 7.56 -10.04 -12.22
C TYR A 353 7.00 -11.21 -11.40
N PRO A 354 7.80 -12.03 -10.71
CA PRO A 354 7.26 -13.13 -9.91
C PRO A 354 6.40 -12.62 -8.74
N ILE A 355 6.73 -11.48 -8.13
CA ILE A 355 5.95 -10.88 -7.04
C ILE A 355 4.56 -10.50 -7.54
N ILE A 356 4.47 -9.77 -8.65
CA ILE A 356 3.20 -9.35 -9.25
C ILE A 356 2.42 -10.54 -9.80
N LEU A 357 3.09 -11.56 -10.35
CA LEU A 357 2.41 -12.78 -10.80
C LEU A 357 1.74 -13.52 -9.63
N VAL A 358 2.42 -13.66 -8.49
CA VAL A 358 1.83 -14.28 -7.29
C VAL A 358 0.63 -13.47 -6.79
N LEU A 359 0.74 -12.14 -6.76
CA LEU A 359 -0.34 -11.25 -6.37
C LEU A 359 -1.53 -11.37 -7.34
N PHE A 360 -1.27 -11.44 -8.65
CA PHE A 360 -2.29 -11.60 -9.68
C PHE A 360 -3.02 -12.95 -9.56
N ILE A 361 -2.29 -14.05 -9.30
CA ILE A 361 -2.88 -15.35 -9.05
C ILE A 361 -3.77 -15.32 -7.79
N ALA A 362 -3.32 -14.67 -6.72
CA ALA A 362 -4.13 -14.49 -5.51
C ALA A 362 -5.41 -13.69 -5.79
N PHE A 363 -5.31 -12.61 -6.55
CA PHE A 363 -6.44 -11.80 -6.97
C PHE A 363 -7.45 -12.60 -7.81
N LEU A 364 -7.00 -13.36 -8.80
CA LEU A 364 -7.87 -14.18 -9.63
C LEU A 364 -8.59 -15.27 -8.82
N GLU A 365 -7.87 -15.95 -7.92
CA GLU A 365 -8.48 -16.99 -7.08
C GLU A 365 -9.60 -16.45 -6.21
N GLU A 366 -9.41 -15.29 -5.57
CA GLU A 366 -10.42 -14.71 -4.68
C GLU A 366 -11.58 -14.06 -5.45
N THR A 367 -11.34 -13.50 -6.63
CA THR A 367 -12.39 -12.88 -7.46
C THR A 367 -13.28 -13.89 -8.17
N ILE A 368 -12.70 -14.94 -8.73
CA ILE A 368 -13.43 -15.99 -9.48
C ILE A 368 -14.00 -17.04 -8.52
N GLY A 369 -13.40 -17.20 -7.34
CA GLY A 369 -13.70 -18.21 -6.33
C GLY A 369 -12.88 -19.48 -6.53
N LYS A 370 -12.37 -20.02 -5.41
CA LYS A 370 -11.40 -21.12 -5.36
C LYS A 370 -11.76 -22.30 -6.25
N LYS A 371 -13.01 -22.81 -6.14
CA LYS A 371 -13.46 -23.99 -6.91
C LYS A 371 -13.41 -23.77 -8.42
N LYS A 372 -13.88 -22.61 -8.90
CA LYS A 372 -13.86 -22.28 -10.32
C LYS A 372 -12.43 -22.06 -10.81
N PHE A 373 -11.61 -21.39 -10.01
CA PHE A 373 -10.20 -21.15 -10.31
C PHE A 373 -9.43 -22.46 -10.49
N TYR A 374 -9.52 -23.41 -9.55
CA TYR A 374 -8.85 -24.71 -9.68
C TYR A 374 -9.37 -25.54 -10.86
N THR A 375 -10.67 -25.47 -11.16
CA THR A 375 -11.22 -26.13 -12.36
C THR A 375 -10.62 -25.53 -13.64
N PHE A 376 -10.48 -24.22 -13.70
CA PHE A 376 -9.89 -23.51 -14.83
C PHE A 376 -8.40 -23.83 -15.00
N THR A 377 -7.62 -23.73 -13.92
CA THR A 377 -6.18 -24.04 -13.94
C THR A 377 -5.91 -25.49 -14.34
N ASN A 378 -6.69 -26.46 -13.83
CA ASN A 378 -6.57 -27.86 -14.22
C ASN A 378 -6.87 -28.09 -15.72
N LYS A 379 -7.82 -27.35 -16.30
CA LYS A 379 -8.08 -27.40 -17.76
C LYS A 379 -6.87 -26.89 -18.55
N ILE A 380 -6.28 -25.75 -18.12
CA ILE A 380 -5.09 -25.19 -18.77
C ILE A 380 -3.91 -26.17 -18.67
N ILE A 381 -3.64 -26.72 -17.49
CA ILE A 381 -2.53 -27.68 -17.29
C ILE A 381 -2.71 -28.89 -18.19
N LYS A 382 -3.93 -29.46 -18.28
CA LYS A 382 -4.23 -30.58 -19.19
C LYS A 382 -3.98 -30.20 -20.64
N PHE A 383 -4.46 -29.04 -21.08
CA PHE A 383 -4.27 -28.56 -22.45
C PHE A 383 -2.78 -28.38 -22.80
N VAL A 384 -2.02 -27.71 -21.91
CA VAL A 384 -0.57 -27.49 -22.11
C VAL A 384 0.17 -28.82 -22.12
N SER A 385 -0.13 -29.72 -21.18
CA SER A 385 0.51 -31.05 -21.13
C SER A 385 0.23 -31.92 -22.38
N GLN A 386 -1.00 -31.83 -22.91
CA GLN A 386 -1.35 -32.49 -24.17
C GLN A 386 -0.57 -31.90 -25.36
N LYS A 387 -0.46 -30.58 -25.43
CA LYS A 387 0.28 -29.90 -26.50
C LYS A 387 1.77 -30.21 -26.45
N ILE A 388 2.38 -30.26 -25.25
CA ILE A 388 3.78 -30.64 -25.08
C ILE A 388 3.99 -32.10 -25.54
N ARG A 389 3.11 -33.05 -25.10
CA ARG A 389 3.20 -34.46 -25.51
C ARG A 389 3.05 -34.66 -27.03
N SER A 390 2.15 -33.89 -27.68
CA SER A 390 2.01 -33.94 -29.13
C SER A 390 3.24 -33.39 -29.85
N SER A 391 3.86 -32.30 -29.35
CA SER A 391 5.07 -31.72 -29.93
C SER A 391 6.29 -32.65 -29.78
N ILE A 392 6.39 -33.43 -28.71
CA ILE A 392 7.46 -34.40 -28.51
C ILE A 392 7.28 -35.62 -29.46
N LYS A 393 6.03 -36.07 -29.69
CA LYS A 393 5.76 -37.19 -30.63
C LYS A 393 6.05 -36.84 -32.09
N PHE A 394 6.13 -35.58 -32.48
CA PHE A 394 6.49 -35.16 -33.83
C PHE A 394 8.02 -35.01 -34.04
N LYS A 395 8.86 -35.24 -33.02
CA LYS A 395 10.33 -35.13 -33.10
C LYS A 395 11.05 -36.46 -32.94
N ILE A 396 10.29 -37.56 -32.79
CA ILE A 396 10.79 -38.95 -32.84
C ILE A 396 10.26 -39.62 -34.14
#